data_dc6a7a11813c2126144b55566bba1370
#
_entry.id   dc6a7a11813c2126144b55566bba1370
#
_cell.length_a   1.000
_cell.length_b   1.000
_cell.length_c   1.000
_cell.angle_alpha   90.00
_cell.angle_beta   90.00
_cell.angle_gamma   90.00
#
_symmetry.space_group_name_H-M   'P 1'
#
loop_
_entity.id
_entity.type
_entity.pdbx_description
1 polymer ?
#
loop_
_entity_poly.entity_id
_entity_poly.type
_entity_poly.pdbx_seq_one_letter_code
_entity_poly.pdbx_strand_id
1 'polypeptide(L)'
;TRYGSSAASDVYKRQDISPLTVGFDRTFDTLSLLANSKQTSNYPGYYITMVSDEQYTIELAVAGFEESELDIEAAGENLTITGSKDKDASEGIVHQGLAARNFVKKFVLSDDMVIKGAALNNGMLYIGLERVIPEDQKPRKINFTSKSKLLG
;
A
#
# COMPACT_ATOMS: atom_id res chain seq x y z
N THR A 1 10.22 27.86 -10.88
CA THR A 1 8.86 28.30 -11.08
C THR A 1 7.89 27.61 -10.14
N ARG A 2 6.80 28.24 -9.86
CA ARG A 2 5.85 27.87 -8.80
C ARG A 2 4.88 26.77 -9.16
N TYR A 3 4.86 26.34 -10.38
CA TYR A 3 3.83 25.43 -10.85
C TYR A 3 3.94 24.02 -10.27
N GLY A 4 5.15 23.55 -10.07
CA GLY A 4 5.38 22.21 -9.54
C GLY A 4 4.90 22.02 -8.10
N SER A 5 5.06 23.03 -7.24
CA SER A 5 4.64 22.92 -5.84
C SER A 5 3.12 22.93 -5.68
N SER A 6 2.39 23.69 -6.50
CA SER A 6 0.94 23.66 -6.50
C SER A 6 0.39 22.31 -6.92
N ALA A 7 0.94 21.74 -7.99
CA ALA A 7 0.55 20.42 -8.47
C ALA A 7 0.80 19.34 -7.42
N ALA A 8 1.95 19.39 -6.75
CA ALA A 8 2.28 18.45 -5.67
C ALA A 8 1.31 18.55 -4.51
N SER A 9 0.92 19.75 -4.11
CA SER A 9 -0.08 19.96 -3.07
C SER A 9 -1.43 19.35 -3.43
N ASP A 10 -1.86 19.51 -4.67
CA ASP A 10 -3.13 18.97 -5.12
C ASP A 10 -3.13 17.45 -5.13
N VAL A 11 -2.01 16.83 -5.49
CA VAL A 11 -1.83 15.37 -5.46
C VAL A 11 -2.09 14.82 -4.06
N TYR A 12 -1.51 15.45 -3.03
CA TYR A 12 -1.66 14.97 -1.66
C TYR A 12 -3.04 15.21 -1.07
N LYS A 13 -3.79 16.15 -1.62
CA LYS A 13 -5.13 16.45 -1.13
C LYS A 13 -6.22 15.59 -1.74
N ARG A 14 -5.93 14.97 -2.85
CA ARG A 14 -6.91 14.14 -3.55
C ARG A 14 -6.96 12.76 -2.95
N GLN A 15 -8.17 12.34 -2.59
CA GLN A 15 -8.42 11.01 -2.07
C GLN A 15 -9.59 10.37 -2.77
N ASP A 16 -9.39 9.17 -3.22
CA ASP A 16 -10.36 8.42 -4.00
C ASP A 16 -10.33 6.96 -3.58
N ILE A 17 -11.33 6.22 -4.04
CA ILE A 17 -11.34 4.75 -3.98
C ILE A 17 -10.37 4.13 -4.98
N SER A 18 -9.69 4.93 -5.77
CA SER A 18 -8.67 4.45 -6.71
C SER A 18 -7.55 3.70 -5.99
N PRO A 19 -7.02 2.65 -6.59
CA PRO A 19 -5.93 1.89 -5.99
C PRO A 19 -4.70 2.77 -5.71
N LEU A 20 -4.11 2.57 -4.54
CA LEU A 20 -2.84 3.19 -4.16
C LEU A 20 -1.68 2.30 -4.57
N THR A 21 -0.59 2.89 -5.00
CA THR A 21 0.56 2.12 -5.50
C THR A 21 1.63 1.98 -4.44
N VAL A 22 2.20 0.78 -4.32
CA VAL A 22 3.27 0.45 -3.38
C VAL A 22 4.40 -0.25 -4.13
N GLY A 23 5.63 0.17 -3.89
CA GLY A 23 6.81 -0.38 -4.56
C GLY A 23 7.26 0.39 -5.79
N PHE A 24 6.52 1.43 -6.18
CA PHE A 24 6.86 2.31 -7.28
C PHE A 24 7.48 3.63 -6.79
N ASP A 25 8.11 3.60 -5.65
CA ASP A 25 8.63 4.77 -4.94
C ASP A 25 9.70 5.55 -5.71
N ARG A 26 10.31 4.94 -6.69
CA ARG A 26 11.29 5.58 -7.57
C ARG A 26 10.69 6.16 -8.84
N THR A 27 9.42 5.93 -9.07
CA THR A 27 8.77 6.32 -10.30
C THR A 27 7.95 7.58 -10.07
N PHE A 28 8.36 8.65 -10.68
CA PHE A 28 7.61 9.91 -10.64
C PHE A 28 6.19 9.74 -11.17
N ASP A 29 5.97 8.76 -12.01
CA ASP A 29 4.67 8.42 -12.56
C ASP A 29 3.65 8.03 -11.50
N THR A 30 4.11 7.50 -10.35
CA THR A 30 3.24 7.19 -9.22
C THR A 30 2.50 8.45 -8.74
N LEU A 31 3.21 9.56 -8.63
CA LEU A 31 2.60 10.82 -8.24
C LEU A 31 1.59 11.31 -9.28
N SER A 32 1.86 11.08 -10.55
CA SER A 32 0.94 11.44 -11.62
C SER A 32 -0.33 10.60 -11.58
N LEU A 33 -0.22 9.32 -11.28
CA LEU A 33 -1.37 8.44 -11.09
C LEU A 33 -2.23 8.89 -9.91
N LEU A 34 -1.59 9.23 -8.79
CA LEU A 34 -2.30 9.75 -7.62
C LEU A 34 -2.95 11.10 -7.89
N ALA A 35 -2.32 11.94 -8.70
CA ALA A 35 -2.87 13.25 -9.07
C ALA A 35 -4.16 13.14 -9.88
N ASN A 36 -4.28 12.10 -10.67
CA ASN A 36 -5.45 11.86 -11.50
C ASN A 36 -6.58 11.13 -10.77
N SER A 37 -6.31 10.61 -9.59
CA SER A 37 -7.33 9.93 -8.80
C SER A 37 -8.13 10.93 -7.98
N LYS A 38 -9.45 10.82 -8.06
CA LYS A 38 -10.36 11.63 -7.25
C LYS A 38 -10.60 10.90 -5.94
N GLN A 39 -9.90 11.30 -4.92
CA GLN A 39 -10.09 10.70 -3.60
C GLN A 39 -11.27 11.35 -2.89
N THR A 40 -12.20 10.53 -2.43
CA THR A 40 -13.40 10.98 -1.74
C THR A 40 -13.29 10.89 -0.22
N SER A 41 -12.36 10.07 0.30
CA SER A 41 -12.21 9.86 1.74
C SER A 41 -10.80 9.42 2.10
N ASN A 42 -10.25 10.00 3.17
CA ASN A 42 -9.01 9.56 3.80
C ASN A 42 -9.18 8.36 4.71
N TYR A 43 -10.40 7.90 4.89
CA TYR A 43 -10.69 6.85 5.85
C TYR A 43 -10.50 5.46 5.26
N PRO A 44 -9.84 4.55 6.00
CA PRO A 44 -9.04 4.84 7.19
C PRO A 44 -7.73 5.54 6.83
N GLY A 45 -7.19 6.33 7.76
CA GLY A 45 -5.87 6.89 7.63
C GLY A 45 -4.82 5.79 7.53
N TYR A 46 -3.77 6.01 6.75
CA TYR A 46 -2.74 5.00 6.52
C TYR A 46 -1.37 5.63 6.36
N TYR A 47 -0.34 4.81 6.59
CA TYR A 47 1.06 5.12 6.29
C TYR A 47 1.65 4.00 5.45
N ILE A 48 2.55 4.36 4.56
CA ILE A 48 3.40 3.41 3.86
C ILE A 48 4.83 3.76 4.26
N THR A 49 5.47 2.86 4.98
CA THR A 49 6.81 3.06 5.50
C THR A 49 7.79 2.13 4.79
N MET A 50 8.87 2.70 4.29
CA MET A 50 9.99 1.92 3.79
C MET A 50 10.92 1.64 4.97
N VAL A 51 10.96 0.40 5.42
CA VAL A 51 11.79 -0.04 6.54
C VAL A 51 13.23 -0.23 6.08
N SER A 52 13.41 -0.76 4.88
CA SER A 52 14.70 -0.92 4.21
C SER A 52 14.47 -0.91 2.70
N ASP A 53 15.53 -1.05 1.91
CA ASP A 53 15.42 -1.10 0.45
C ASP A 53 14.52 -2.23 -0.05
N GLU A 54 14.35 -3.27 0.75
CA GLU A 54 13.58 -4.46 0.38
C GLU A 54 12.31 -4.64 1.22
N GLN A 55 12.14 -3.87 2.29
CA GLN A 55 11.03 -4.07 3.23
C GLN A 55 10.16 -2.83 3.36
N TYR A 56 8.87 -3.04 3.26
CA TYR A 56 7.85 -2.00 3.40
C TYR A 56 6.77 -2.44 4.38
N THR A 57 6.13 -1.49 5.00
CA THR A 57 4.96 -1.73 5.85
C THR A 57 3.85 -0.79 5.45
N ILE A 58 2.65 -1.34 5.29
CA ILE A 58 1.43 -0.55 5.20
C ILE A 58 0.78 -0.56 6.58
N GLU A 59 0.47 0.60 7.10
CA GLU A 59 -0.13 0.76 8.41
C GLU A 59 -1.46 1.50 8.27
N LEU A 60 -2.55 0.86 8.69
CA LEU A 60 -3.88 1.47 8.65
C LEU A 60 -4.41 1.71 10.06
N ALA A 61 -4.97 2.89 10.29
CA ALA A 61 -5.63 3.22 11.53
C ALA A 61 -7.06 2.64 11.54
N VAL A 62 -7.20 1.47 12.14
CA VAL A 62 -8.46 0.71 12.16
C VAL A 62 -8.99 0.56 13.59
N ALA A 63 -8.79 1.57 14.42
CA ALA A 63 -9.29 1.57 15.78
C ALA A 63 -10.81 1.34 15.79
N GLY A 64 -11.25 0.46 16.67
CA GLY A 64 -12.66 0.05 16.74
C GLY A 64 -13.01 -1.18 15.92
N PHE A 65 -12.09 -1.69 15.09
CA PHE A 65 -12.28 -2.95 14.38
C PHE A 65 -11.58 -4.10 15.11
N GLU A 66 -12.23 -5.24 15.13
CA GLU A 66 -11.63 -6.50 15.55
C GLU A 66 -11.08 -7.25 14.33
N GLU A 67 -10.22 -8.21 14.57
CA GLU A 67 -9.62 -9.01 13.50
C GLU A 67 -10.68 -9.71 12.64
N SER A 68 -11.76 -10.18 13.26
CA SER A 68 -12.88 -10.82 12.56
C SER A 68 -13.68 -9.88 11.66
N GLU A 69 -13.55 -8.57 11.85
CA GLU A 69 -14.24 -7.54 11.07
C GLU A 69 -13.40 -7.01 9.91
N LEU A 70 -12.15 -7.46 9.82
CA LEU A 70 -11.22 -7.07 8.79
C LEU A 70 -10.96 -8.23 7.85
N ASP A 71 -10.92 -7.95 6.56
CA ASP A 71 -10.58 -8.90 5.52
C ASP A 71 -9.46 -8.36 4.65
N ILE A 72 -8.48 -9.20 4.35
CA ILE A 72 -7.32 -8.83 3.54
C ILE A 72 -7.19 -9.84 2.43
N GLU A 73 -7.34 -9.37 1.20
CA GLU A 73 -7.28 -10.20 0.01
C GLU A 73 -6.19 -9.70 -0.93
N ALA A 74 -5.35 -10.62 -1.38
CA ALA A 74 -4.34 -10.33 -2.39
C ALA A 74 -4.66 -11.12 -3.66
N ALA A 75 -4.75 -10.44 -4.77
CA ALA A 75 -5.03 -11.02 -6.07
C ALA A 75 -4.10 -10.38 -7.12
N GLY A 76 -3.07 -11.12 -7.53
CA GLY A 76 -2.04 -10.58 -8.42
C GLY A 76 -1.32 -9.41 -7.76
N GLU A 77 -1.35 -8.28 -8.41
CA GLU A 77 -0.73 -7.05 -7.91
C GLU A 77 -1.67 -6.23 -7.01
N ASN A 78 -2.91 -6.68 -6.82
CA ASN A 78 -3.90 -5.95 -6.06
C ASN A 78 -4.01 -6.48 -4.64
N LEU A 79 -3.92 -5.56 -3.69
CA LEU A 79 -4.15 -5.82 -2.27
C LEU A 79 -5.41 -5.04 -1.87
N THR A 80 -6.42 -5.76 -1.41
CA THR A 80 -7.68 -5.17 -0.96
C THR A 80 -7.87 -5.41 0.52
N ILE A 81 -8.15 -4.35 1.25
CA ILE A 81 -8.40 -4.40 2.69
C ILE A 81 -9.81 -3.89 2.92
N THR A 82 -10.64 -4.74 3.51
CA THR A 82 -12.04 -4.42 3.78
C THR A 82 -12.30 -4.44 5.28
N GLY A 83 -12.94 -3.41 5.79
CA GLY A 83 -13.42 -3.36 7.16
C GLY A 83 -14.95 -3.29 7.15
N SER A 84 -15.58 -4.20 7.88
CA SER A 84 -17.04 -4.27 7.98
C SER A 84 -17.47 -4.40 9.43
N LYS A 85 -18.28 -3.45 9.86
CA LYS A 85 -18.87 -3.43 11.21
C LYS A 85 -20.34 -3.80 11.15
N ASP A 86 -20.75 -4.67 12.06
CA ASP A 86 -22.17 -4.94 12.27
C ASP A 86 -22.85 -3.73 12.92
N LYS A 87 -23.98 -3.35 12.37
CA LYS A 87 -24.74 -2.17 12.84
C LYS A 87 -25.23 -2.30 14.28
N ASP A 88 -25.30 -3.51 14.79
CA ASP A 88 -25.84 -3.80 16.12
C ASP A 88 -24.84 -3.59 17.25
N ALA A 89 -23.58 -3.35 16.92
CA ALA A 89 -22.52 -3.16 17.91
C ALA A 89 -22.55 -1.80 18.64
N SER A 90 -23.49 -0.93 18.29
CA SER A 90 -23.66 0.39 18.92
C SER A 90 -24.66 0.40 20.06
N GLU A 91 -25.28 -0.71 20.38
CA GLU A 91 -26.27 -0.80 21.45
C GLU A 91 -25.63 -0.54 22.81
N GLY A 92 -26.16 0.43 23.55
CA GLY A 92 -25.62 0.83 24.84
C GLY A 92 -24.54 1.91 24.83
N ILE A 93 -24.13 2.40 23.67
CA ILE A 93 -23.16 3.49 23.59
C ILE A 93 -23.85 4.83 23.81
N VAL A 94 -23.44 5.51 24.89
CA VAL A 94 -23.98 6.84 25.25
C VAL A 94 -23.27 7.96 24.46
N HIS A 95 -21.98 7.78 24.16
CA HIS A 95 -21.19 8.73 23.38
C HIS A 95 -20.18 7.96 22.54
N GLN A 96 -20.12 8.27 21.26
CA GLN A 96 -19.17 7.67 20.35
C GLN A 96 -18.24 8.75 19.78
N GLY A 97 -17.06 8.88 20.40
CA GLY A 97 -16.02 9.78 19.93
C GLY A 97 -15.19 9.20 18.77
N LEU A 98 -15.30 7.88 18.54
CA LEU A 98 -14.61 7.17 17.49
C LEU A 98 -15.63 6.59 16.52
N ALA A 99 -15.56 6.99 15.25
CA ALA A 99 -16.46 6.52 14.21
C ALA A 99 -15.76 5.45 13.37
N ALA A 100 -15.92 4.17 13.74
CA ALA A 100 -15.50 3.07 12.89
C ALA A 100 -16.55 2.88 11.77
N ARG A 101 -16.15 3.13 10.52
CA ARG A 101 -17.01 3.01 9.35
C ARG A 101 -16.53 1.90 8.45
N ASN A 102 -17.46 1.25 7.76
CA ASN A 102 -17.12 0.28 6.75
C ASN A 102 -16.27 0.94 5.66
N PHE A 103 -15.24 0.23 5.21
CA PHE A 103 -14.33 0.76 4.19
C PHE A 103 -13.80 -0.34 3.29
N VAL A 104 -13.34 0.07 2.13
CA VAL A 104 -12.55 -0.76 1.22
C VAL A 104 -11.35 0.07 0.78
N LYS A 105 -10.14 -0.41 1.08
CA LYS A 105 -8.88 0.20 0.63
C LYS A 105 -8.20 -0.74 -0.35
N LYS A 106 -7.78 -0.18 -1.47
CA LYS A 106 -7.08 -0.94 -2.51
C LYS A 106 -5.70 -0.37 -2.74
N PHE A 107 -4.73 -1.25 -2.79
CA PHE A 107 -3.34 -0.92 -3.11
C PHE A 107 -2.91 -1.73 -4.33
N VAL A 108 -2.13 -1.12 -5.20
CA VAL A 108 -1.47 -1.82 -6.30
C VAL A 108 -0.01 -1.99 -5.92
N LEU A 109 0.42 -3.23 -5.83
CA LEU A 109 1.79 -3.60 -5.50
C LEU A 109 2.59 -3.75 -6.80
N SER A 110 3.87 -3.43 -6.76
CA SER A 110 4.73 -3.79 -7.89
C SER A 110 4.89 -5.31 -7.96
N ASP A 111 5.21 -5.80 -9.14
CA ASP A 111 5.31 -7.24 -9.42
C ASP A 111 6.38 -7.97 -8.59
N ASP A 112 7.35 -7.23 -8.08
CA ASP A 112 8.41 -7.75 -7.22
C ASP A 112 8.08 -7.73 -5.73
N MET A 113 6.88 -7.26 -5.36
CA MET A 113 6.46 -7.15 -3.95
C MET A 113 5.70 -8.39 -3.50
N VAL A 114 6.09 -8.92 -2.36
CA VAL A 114 5.47 -10.08 -1.73
C VAL A 114 4.93 -9.70 -0.36
N ILE A 115 3.72 -10.15 -0.05
CA ILE A 115 3.10 -9.93 1.25
C ILE A 115 3.64 -10.97 2.24
N LYS A 116 4.25 -10.51 3.31
CA LYS A 116 4.81 -11.37 4.35
C LYS A 116 3.77 -11.77 5.38
N GLY A 117 2.79 -10.95 5.62
CA GLY A 117 1.75 -11.18 6.58
C GLY A 117 1.09 -9.90 7.07
N ALA A 118 0.15 -10.06 7.97
CA ALA A 118 -0.58 -8.96 8.57
C ALA A 118 -0.71 -9.16 10.08
N ALA A 119 -0.76 -8.06 10.81
CA ALA A 119 -0.95 -8.08 12.26
C ALA A 119 -1.81 -6.89 12.69
N LEU A 120 -2.69 -7.12 13.65
CA LEU A 120 -3.49 -6.08 14.27
C LEU A 120 -2.96 -5.83 15.68
N ASN A 121 -2.60 -4.60 15.98
CA ASN A 121 -2.06 -4.22 17.27
C ASN A 121 -2.47 -2.80 17.65
N ASN A 122 -3.11 -2.65 18.81
CA ASN A 122 -3.50 -1.35 19.35
C ASN A 122 -4.28 -0.45 18.37
N GLY A 123 -5.20 -1.04 17.61
CA GLY A 123 -6.00 -0.30 16.63
C GLY A 123 -5.29 0.03 15.34
N MET A 124 -4.09 -0.51 15.13
CA MET A 124 -3.34 -0.37 13.89
C MET A 124 -3.20 -1.72 13.20
N LEU A 125 -3.56 -1.75 11.94
CA LEU A 125 -3.33 -2.91 11.06
C LEU A 125 -1.99 -2.71 10.33
N TYR A 126 -1.11 -3.67 10.51
CA TYR A 126 0.21 -3.69 9.87
C TYR A 126 0.23 -4.77 8.80
N ILE A 127 0.66 -4.43 7.60
CA ILE A 127 0.86 -5.38 6.52
C ILE A 127 2.32 -5.29 6.09
N GLY A 128 3.06 -6.36 6.32
CA GLY A 128 4.46 -6.45 5.95
C GLY A 128 4.62 -6.87 4.50
N LEU A 129 5.45 -6.13 3.77
CA LEU A 129 5.77 -6.38 2.38
C LEU A 129 7.27 -6.52 2.22
N GLU A 130 7.69 -7.37 1.30
CA GLU A 130 9.09 -7.56 0.97
C GLU A 130 9.28 -7.52 -0.54
N ARG A 131 10.29 -6.81 -0.98
CA ARG A 131 10.70 -6.81 -2.38
C ARG A 131 11.59 -8.00 -2.65
N VAL A 132 11.19 -8.85 -3.56
CA VAL A 132 11.95 -10.03 -3.98
C VAL A 132 12.49 -9.78 -5.37
N ILE A 133 13.80 -9.67 -5.50
CA ILE A 133 14.47 -9.48 -6.79
C ILE A 133 14.83 -10.87 -7.32
N PRO A 134 14.32 -11.27 -8.50
CA PRO A 134 14.70 -12.54 -9.11
C PRO A 134 16.22 -12.65 -9.31
N GLU A 135 16.76 -13.85 -9.22
CA GLU A 135 18.20 -14.09 -9.32
C GLU A 135 18.77 -13.60 -10.66
N ASP A 136 18.03 -13.73 -11.74
CA ASP A 136 18.45 -13.26 -13.06
C ASP A 136 18.50 -11.73 -13.19
N GLN A 137 17.83 -11.00 -12.28
CA GLN A 137 17.83 -9.54 -12.24
C GLN A 137 18.78 -8.97 -11.20
N LYS A 138 19.37 -9.80 -10.34
CA LYS A 138 20.36 -9.36 -9.37
C LYS A 138 21.68 -8.98 -10.04
N PRO A 139 22.37 -7.97 -9.54
CA PRO A 139 23.70 -7.65 -10.06
C PRO A 139 24.64 -8.87 -9.99
N ARG A 140 25.28 -9.17 -11.09
CA ARG A 140 26.22 -10.27 -11.17
C ARG A 140 27.47 -9.84 -11.94
N LYS A 141 28.59 -10.41 -11.56
CA LYS A 141 29.84 -10.17 -12.27
C LYS A 141 29.85 -11.01 -13.56
N ILE A 142 30.25 -10.39 -14.63
CA ILE A 142 30.42 -11.07 -15.91
C ILE A 142 31.91 -11.33 -16.12
N ASN A 143 32.24 -12.58 -16.31
CA ASN A 143 33.60 -13.00 -16.59
C ASN A 143 33.91 -12.90 -18.09
N PHE A 144 35.12 -12.54 -18.41
CA PHE A 144 35.59 -12.54 -19.79
C PHE A 144 35.67 -13.97 -20.33
N THR A 145 35.22 -14.15 -21.54
CA THR A 145 35.33 -15.40 -22.25
C THR A 145 35.81 -15.16 -23.68
N SER A 146 36.21 -16.21 -24.40
CA SER A 146 36.67 -16.07 -25.76
C SER A 146 35.52 -15.71 -26.71
N LYS A 147 35.85 -14.94 -27.75
CA LYS A 147 34.86 -14.51 -28.76
C LYS A 147 34.15 -15.72 -29.41
N SER A 148 34.87 -16.80 -29.61
CA SER A 148 34.31 -18.03 -30.21
C SER A 148 33.23 -18.66 -29.35
N LYS A 149 33.34 -18.58 -28.01
CA LYS A 149 32.32 -19.09 -27.09
C LYS A 149 31.08 -18.22 -27.03
N LEU A 150 31.24 -16.92 -27.30
CA LEU A 150 30.11 -15.99 -27.28
C LEU A 150 29.24 -16.14 -28.53
N LEU A 151 29.83 -16.49 -29.64
CA LEU A 151 29.20 -16.52 -30.94
C LEU A 151 28.84 -17.95 -31.43
N GLY A 152 29.24 -18.94 -30.64
CA GLY A 152 29.06 -20.35 -31.00
C GLY A 152 27.72 -20.96 -30.57
#